data_5408441fb5fc8a4d3e3acca7e8fa9056
#
_entry.id   5408441fb5fc8a4d3e3acca7e8fa9056
#
_cell.length_a   1.000
_cell.length_b   1.000
_cell.length_c   1.000
_cell.angle_alpha   90.00
_cell.angle_beta   90.00
_cell.angle_gamma   90.00
#
_symmetry.space_group_name_H-M   'P 1'
#
loop_
_entity.id
_entity.type
_entity.pdbx_description
1 polymer ?
#
loop_
_entity_poly.entity_id
_entity_poly.type
_entity_poly.pdbx_seq_one_letter_code
_entity_poly.pdbx_strand_id
1 'polypeptide(L)'
;MKLDGTAIHERKIRSSLKMFHGRPDLTPMVDVFFILLLFFLLSSSFIQISGVQVELPRSDGSYTSGILERHIITVAWSPRGNLIYFNNKQVTLDTLKAELAGLGLNHPNAGIVIYCDRRVPYGDAFEIESLALRANLPVIRASMPRPGTRQSVFQ
;
A
#
# COMPACT_ATOMS: atom_id res chain seq x y z
N MET A 1 74.35 48.96 22.68
CA MET A 1 73.20 48.64 21.85
C MET A 1 72.46 47.51 22.55
N LYS A 2 71.42 47.87 23.37
CA LYS A 2 70.64 46.95 24.19
C LYS A 2 69.45 46.44 23.35
N LEU A 3 69.37 45.15 23.17
CA LEU A 3 68.20 44.51 22.55
C LEU A 3 67.25 44.19 23.70
N ASP A 4 66.07 44.88 23.67
CA ASP A 4 64.97 44.59 24.59
C ASP A 4 64.34 43.27 24.26
N GLY A 5 64.35 42.42 25.29
CA GLY A 5 63.67 41.14 25.22
C GLY A 5 62.12 41.29 25.19
N THR A 6 61.50 40.88 24.11
CA THR A 6 60.05 40.77 23.99
C THR A 6 59.57 39.68 24.95
N ALA A 7 58.86 40.11 26.00
CA ALA A 7 58.19 39.20 26.93
C ALA A 7 57.00 38.55 26.21
N ILE A 8 57.14 37.25 25.92
CA ILE A 8 56.07 36.41 25.46
C ILE A 8 55.08 36.24 26.60
N HIS A 9 53.92 36.87 26.45
CA HIS A 9 52.85 36.75 27.41
C HIS A 9 52.17 35.39 27.22
N GLU A 10 52.59 34.38 27.99
CA GLU A 10 51.91 33.08 28.05
C GLU A 10 50.46 33.27 28.58
N ARG A 11 49.51 33.27 27.66
CA ARG A 11 48.09 33.17 28.03
C ARG A 11 47.83 31.79 28.63
N LYS A 12 47.87 31.71 29.95
CA LYS A 12 47.46 30.53 30.69
C LYS A 12 45.97 30.31 30.54
N ILE A 13 45.59 29.47 29.58
CA ILE A 13 44.22 29.01 29.37
C ILE A 13 43.87 28.13 30.57
N ARG A 14 43.20 28.71 31.56
CA ARG A 14 42.61 27.94 32.66
C ARG A 14 41.32 27.28 32.10
N SER A 15 41.44 26.03 31.72
CA SER A 15 40.29 25.16 31.48
C SER A 15 39.55 24.94 32.80
N SER A 16 38.51 25.70 33.03
CA SER A 16 37.59 25.49 34.15
C SER A 16 36.64 24.36 33.81
N LEU A 17 37.10 23.14 33.88
CA LEU A 17 36.21 21.97 33.85
C LEU A 17 35.43 21.98 35.16
N LYS A 18 34.22 22.54 35.13
CA LYS A 18 33.24 22.35 36.21
C LYS A 18 32.84 20.88 36.21
N MET A 19 33.30 20.13 37.22
CA MET A 19 32.74 18.78 37.46
C MET A 19 31.25 18.91 37.64
N PHE A 20 30.52 18.31 36.73
CA PHE A 20 29.05 18.26 36.76
C PHE A 20 28.64 17.33 37.91
N HIS A 21 28.22 17.90 39.04
CA HIS A 21 27.70 17.17 40.24
C HIS A 21 26.15 17.08 40.17
N GLY A 22 25.57 17.21 39.02
CA GLY A 22 24.15 17.05 38.80
C GLY A 22 23.74 15.59 38.60
N ARG A 23 22.54 15.23 39.01
CA ARG A 23 21.93 13.96 38.57
C ARG A 23 21.87 13.97 37.03
N PRO A 24 22.20 12.85 36.35
CA PRO A 24 22.12 12.80 34.91
C PRO A 24 20.67 13.11 34.50
N ASP A 25 20.51 14.10 33.63
CA ASP A 25 19.20 14.43 33.05
C ASP A 25 18.87 13.35 32.01
N LEU A 26 17.88 12.52 32.32
CA LEU A 26 17.41 11.43 31.46
C LEU A 26 16.40 11.91 30.41
N THR A 27 15.98 13.16 30.48
CA THR A 27 14.96 13.73 29.57
C THR A 27 15.35 13.58 28.10
N PRO A 28 16.58 13.88 27.65
CA PRO A 28 16.94 13.71 26.26
C PRO A 28 16.92 12.25 25.80
N MET A 29 17.21 11.33 26.73
CA MET A 29 17.22 9.89 26.42
C MET A 29 15.78 9.38 26.23
N VAL A 30 14.85 9.85 27.05
CA VAL A 30 13.41 9.51 26.93
C VAL A 30 12.85 10.06 25.64
N ASP A 31 13.22 11.27 25.24
CA ASP A 31 12.78 11.89 23.97
C ASP A 31 13.22 11.08 22.76
N VAL A 32 14.50 10.70 22.70
CA VAL A 32 15.03 9.83 21.64
C VAL A 32 14.29 8.50 21.61
N PHE A 33 14.02 7.88 22.77
CA PHE A 33 13.29 6.63 22.84
C PHE A 33 11.86 6.79 22.34
N PHE A 34 11.19 7.90 22.67
CA PHE A 34 9.84 8.19 22.22
C PHE A 34 9.77 8.41 20.70
N ILE A 35 10.74 9.13 20.12
CA ILE A 35 10.83 9.30 18.66
C ILE A 35 11.04 7.97 17.96
N LEU A 36 11.90 7.09 18.49
CA LEU A 36 12.11 5.74 17.95
C LEU A 36 10.82 4.91 18.02
N LEU A 37 10.09 4.99 19.13
CA LEU A 37 8.82 4.30 19.31
C LEU A 37 7.77 4.77 18.28
N LEU A 38 7.65 6.09 18.09
CA LEU A 38 6.78 6.66 17.04
C LEU A 38 7.22 6.22 15.65
N PHE A 39 8.53 6.18 15.38
CA PHE A 39 9.06 5.70 14.11
C PHE A 39 8.67 4.24 13.86
N PHE A 40 8.81 3.35 14.84
CA PHE A 40 8.40 1.95 14.70
C PHE A 40 6.89 1.82 14.55
N LEU A 41 6.11 2.62 15.27
CA LEU A 41 4.65 2.62 15.15
C LEU A 41 4.20 3.01 13.73
N LEU A 42 4.79 4.08 13.17
CA LEU A 42 4.52 4.53 11.80
C LEU A 42 5.04 3.53 10.76
N SER A 43 6.23 2.96 11.00
CA SER A 43 6.84 1.96 10.11
C SER A 43 6.01 0.68 10.02
N SER A 44 5.33 0.28 11.09
CA SER A 44 4.42 -0.88 11.11
C SER A 44 3.16 -0.68 10.26
N SER A 45 2.85 0.55 9.84
CA SER A 45 1.68 0.87 9.02
C SER A 45 1.89 0.65 7.52
N PHE A 46 3.05 0.17 7.07
CA PHE A 46 3.25 -0.20 5.67
C PHE A 46 2.47 -1.48 5.35
N ILE A 47 1.26 -1.31 4.84
CA ILE A 47 0.51 -2.39 4.22
C ILE A 47 1.26 -2.77 2.95
N GLN A 48 1.89 -3.95 2.95
CA GLN A 48 2.43 -4.54 1.73
C GLN A 48 1.25 -4.92 0.83
N ILE A 49 0.94 -4.05 -0.12
CA ILE A 49 0.04 -4.40 -1.21
C ILE A 49 0.85 -5.32 -2.12
N SER A 50 0.75 -6.62 -1.88
CA SER A 50 1.29 -7.64 -2.78
C SER A 50 0.45 -7.61 -4.06
N GLY A 51 0.79 -6.70 -4.97
CA GLY A 51 0.14 -6.61 -6.27
C GLY A 51 0.49 -7.84 -7.11
N VAL A 52 -0.51 -8.66 -7.45
CA VAL A 52 -0.35 -9.69 -8.47
C VAL A 52 -0.23 -8.97 -9.82
N GLN A 53 0.89 -9.18 -10.50
CA GLN A 53 1.07 -8.62 -11.85
C GLN A 53 0.23 -9.41 -12.85
N VAL A 54 -0.77 -8.76 -13.44
CA VAL A 54 -1.62 -9.31 -14.50
C VAL A 54 -1.60 -8.39 -15.72
N GLU A 55 -1.53 -8.97 -16.91
CA GLU A 55 -1.70 -8.22 -18.16
C GLU A 55 -3.19 -8.04 -18.42
N LEU A 56 -3.70 -6.82 -18.23
CA LEU A 56 -5.10 -6.50 -18.43
C LEU A 56 -5.43 -6.35 -19.93
N PRO A 57 -6.63 -6.77 -20.37
CA PRO A 57 -7.12 -6.47 -21.70
C PRO A 57 -7.31 -4.95 -21.86
N ARG A 58 -7.12 -4.46 -23.10
CA ARG A 58 -7.31 -3.04 -23.42
C ARG A 58 -8.75 -2.77 -23.81
N SER A 59 -9.37 -1.77 -23.18
CA SER A 59 -10.71 -1.32 -23.55
C SER A 59 -10.85 0.20 -23.42
N ASP A 60 -11.84 0.78 -24.07
CA ASP A 60 -12.15 2.21 -24.03
C ASP A 60 -13.22 2.54 -22.96
N GLY A 61 -13.49 1.62 -22.02
CA GLY A 61 -14.56 1.76 -21.03
C GLY A 61 -14.21 2.70 -19.86
N SER A 62 -15.17 3.57 -19.53
CA SER A 62 -15.11 4.42 -18.33
C SER A 62 -15.63 3.65 -17.11
N TYR A 63 -14.99 3.81 -15.97
CA TYR A 63 -15.41 3.21 -14.71
C TYR A 63 -16.51 4.04 -14.05
N THR A 64 -17.60 3.40 -13.65
CA THR A 64 -18.70 4.07 -12.95
C THR A 64 -18.34 4.28 -11.46
N SER A 65 -18.46 5.51 -11.00
CA SER A 65 -18.06 5.97 -9.67
C SER A 65 -19.11 5.77 -8.58
N GLY A 66 -19.82 4.63 -8.55
CA GLY A 66 -20.93 4.41 -7.60
C GLY A 66 -20.66 3.45 -6.45
N ILE A 67 -19.52 2.78 -6.42
CA ILE A 67 -19.20 1.75 -5.43
C ILE A 67 -18.47 2.38 -4.25
N LEU A 68 -19.08 2.36 -3.07
CA LEU A 68 -18.49 2.89 -1.83
C LEU A 68 -17.45 1.94 -1.23
N GLU A 69 -17.73 0.63 -1.26
CA GLU A 69 -16.84 -0.42 -0.74
C GLU A 69 -16.39 -1.33 -1.88
N ARG A 70 -15.11 -1.28 -2.21
CA ARG A 70 -14.54 -2.00 -3.36
C ARG A 70 -13.81 -3.25 -2.90
N HIS A 71 -14.23 -4.39 -3.40
CA HIS A 71 -13.53 -5.65 -3.27
C HIS A 71 -12.91 -6.04 -4.61
N ILE A 72 -11.71 -6.60 -4.56
CA ILE A 72 -10.92 -6.87 -5.76
C ILE A 72 -10.82 -8.38 -5.96
N ILE A 73 -11.19 -8.84 -7.15
CA ILE A 73 -10.90 -10.18 -7.61
C ILE A 73 -9.81 -10.07 -8.69
N THR A 74 -8.71 -10.78 -8.51
CA THR A 74 -7.65 -10.88 -9.51
C THR A 74 -7.57 -12.31 -10.02
N VAL A 75 -7.70 -12.47 -11.32
CA VAL A 75 -7.56 -13.77 -11.99
C VAL A 75 -6.28 -13.75 -12.79
N ALA A 76 -5.29 -14.47 -12.32
CA ALA A 76 -3.98 -14.60 -12.94
C ALA A 76 -3.89 -15.91 -13.72
N TRP A 77 -3.38 -15.82 -14.93
CA TRP A 77 -3.11 -17.01 -15.73
C TRP A 77 -1.88 -17.77 -15.18
N SER A 78 -1.97 -19.10 -15.12
CA SER A 78 -0.84 -19.96 -14.83
C SER A 78 -0.88 -21.22 -15.72
N PRO A 79 0.28 -21.82 -16.08
CA PRO A 79 0.35 -23.07 -16.85
C PRO A 79 -0.33 -24.26 -16.17
N ARG A 80 -0.49 -24.20 -14.84
CA ARG A 80 -1.10 -25.26 -14.01
C ARG A 80 -2.58 -25.04 -13.70
N GLY A 81 -3.18 -23.97 -14.27
CA GLY A 81 -4.56 -23.55 -13.98
C GLY A 81 -4.60 -22.12 -13.49
N ASN A 82 -5.72 -21.44 -13.68
CA ASN A 82 -5.87 -20.05 -13.28
C ASN A 82 -5.85 -19.91 -11.75
N LEU A 83 -5.16 -18.88 -11.26
CA LEU A 83 -5.07 -18.53 -9.85
C LEU A 83 -6.05 -17.40 -9.56
N ILE A 84 -6.89 -17.58 -8.55
CA ILE A 84 -7.89 -16.61 -8.14
C ILE A 84 -7.44 -15.98 -6.82
N TYR A 85 -7.45 -14.65 -6.77
CA TYR A 85 -7.17 -13.89 -5.57
C TYR A 85 -8.38 -13.01 -5.23
N PHE A 86 -8.80 -13.04 -3.98
CA PHE A 86 -9.81 -12.13 -3.44
C PHE A 86 -9.17 -11.25 -2.39
N ASN A 87 -9.21 -9.92 -2.59
CA ASN A 87 -8.53 -8.94 -1.73
C ASN A 87 -7.08 -9.33 -1.40
N ASN A 88 -6.29 -9.72 -2.42
CA ASN A 88 -4.90 -10.18 -2.33
C ASN A 88 -4.66 -11.55 -1.66
N LYS A 89 -5.71 -12.25 -1.23
CA LYS A 89 -5.61 -13.59 -0.68
C LYS A 89 -5.95 -14.62 -1.75
N GLN A 90 -5.09 -15.59 -1.98
CA GLN A 90 -5.40 -16.70 -2.90
C GLN A 90 -6.55 -17.52 -2.36
N VAL A 91 -7.54 -17.78 -3.20
CA VAL A 91 -8.75 -18.54 -2.85
C VAL A 91 -9.08 -19.56 -3.93
N THR A 92 -9.84 -20.59 -3.56
CA THR A 92 -10.46 -21.51 -4.50
C THR A 92 -11.78 -20.95 -5.00
N LEU A 93 -12.32 -21.50 -6.08
CA LEU A 93 -13.62 -21.08 -6.63
C LEU A 93 -14.74 -21.24 -5.59
N ASP A 94 -14.73 -22.36 -4.83
CA ASP A 94 -15.73 -22.63 -3.78
C ASP A 94 -15.64 -21.61 -2.63
N THR A 95 -14.40 -21.31 -2.20
CA THR A 95 -14.18 -20.28 -1.17
C THR A 95 -14.65 -18.90 -1.66
N LEU A 96 -14.31 -18.54 -2.91
CA LEU A 96 -14.76 -17.29 -3.51
C LEU A 96 -16.30 -17.19 -3.53
N LYS A 97 -16.99 -18.28 -3.90
CA LYS A 97 -18.44 -18.35 -3.91
C LYS A 97 -19.05 -18.07 -2.53
N ALA A 98 -18.48 -18.68 -1.48
CA ALA A 98 -18.92 -18.47 -0.10
C ALA A 98 -18.68 -17.00 0.36
N GLU A 99 -17.50 -16.45 0.07
CA GLU A 99 -17.12 -15.07 0.41
C GLU A 99 -18.04 -14.06 -0.28
N LEU A 100 -18.32 -14.25 -1.60
CA LEU A 100 -19.20 -13.37 -2.34
C LEU A 100 -20.65 -13.43 -1.84
N ALA A 101 -21.14 -14.63 -1.50
CA ALA A 101 -22.47 -14.78 -0.95
C ALA A 101 -22.61 -14.07 0.41
N GLY A 102 -21.61 -14.20 1.28
CA GLY A 102 -21.56 -13.48 2.56
C GLY A 102 -21.49 -11.97 2.38
N LEU A 103 -20.69 -11.51 1.42
CA LEU A 103 -20.53 -10.09 1.11
C LEU A 103 -21.85 -9.47 0.62
N GLY A 104 -22.53 -10.12 -0.33
CA GLY A 104 -23.80 -9.63 -0.86
C GLY A 104 -24.92 -9.50 0.18
N LEU A 105 -24.89 -10.34 1.23
CA LEU A 105 -25.87 -10.28 2.32
C LEU A 105 -25.56 -9.17 3.35
N ASN A 106 -24.28 -8.96 3.66
CA ASN A 106 -23.87 -8.08 4.77
C ASN A 106 -23.50 -6.66 4.33
N HIS A 107 -23.17 -6.46 3.05
CA HIS A 107 -22.62 -5.20 2.52
C HIS A 107 -23.37 -4.75 1.26
N PRO A 108 -24.54 -4.11 1.38
CA PRO A 108 -25.38 -3.72 0.24
C PRO A 108 -24.74 -2.68 -0.70
N ASN A 109 -23.71 -1.97 -0.23
CA ASN A 109 -22.98 -0.96 -1.00
C ASN A 109 -21.63 -1.48 -1.54
N ALA A 110 -21.34 -2.76 -1.35
CA ALA A 110 -20.13 -3.40 -1.87
C ALA A 110 -20.23 -3.61 -3.38
N GLY A 111 -19.07 -3.54 -4.04
CA GLY A 111 -18.96 -3.86 -5.44
C GLY A 111 -17.64 -4.55 -5.75
N ILE A 112 -17.65 -5.31 -6.82
CA ILE A 112 -16.51 -6.14 -7.23
C ILE A 112 -15.80 -5.51 -8.41
N VAL A 113 -14.49 -5.35 -8.29
CA VAL A 113 -13.61 -4.97 -9.41
C VAL A 113 -12.82 -6.22 -9.82
N ILE A 114 -12.99 -6.67 -11.05
CA ILE A 114 -12.32 -7.87 -11.56
C ILE A 114 -11.13 -7.45 -12.43
N TYR A 115 -9.93 -7.85 -12.01
CA TYR A 115 -8.70 -7.80 -12.79
C TYR A 115 -8.44 -9.20 -13.37
N CYS A 116 -8.58 -9.32 -14.67
CA CYS A 116 -8.39 -10.60 -15.36
C CYS A 116 -7.22 -10.50 -16.34
N ASP A 117 -6.27 -11.44 -16.23
CA ASP A 117 -5.17 -11.55 -17.19
C ASP A 117 -5.75 -11.89 -18.58
N ARG A 118 -5.25 -11.25 -19.63
CA ARG A 118 -5.72 -11.43 -21.01
C ARG A 118 -5.61 -12.86 -21.53
N ARG A 119 -4.76 -13.69 -20.91
CA ARG A 119 -4.54 -15.09 -21.27
C ARG A 119 -5.55 -16.04 -20.66
N VAL A 120 -6.31 -15.57 -19.67
CA VAL A 120 -7.38 -16.36 -19.05
C VAL A 120 -8.50 -16.58 -20.06
N PRO A 121 -8.97 -17.81 -20.24
CA PRO A 121 -10.12 -18.08 -21.10
C PRO A 121 -11.34 -17.27 -20.66
N TYR A 122 -12.07 -16.76 -21.66
CA TYR A 122 -13.25 -15.93 -21.37
C TYR A 122 -14.31 -16.67 -20.53
N GLY A 123 -14.43 -17.99 -20.72
CA GLY A 123 -15.36 -18.82 -19.94
C GLY A 123 -15.08 -18.75 -18.44
N ASP A 124 -13.82 -18.87 -18.05
CA ASP A 124 -13.40 -18.84 -16.63
C ASP A 124 -13.63 -17.44 -16.02
N ALA A 125 -13.34 -16.39 -16.78
CA ALA A 125 -13.60 -15.02 -16.37
C ALA A 125 -15.10 -14.75 -16.20
N PHE A 126 -15.92 -15.27 -17.13
CA PHE A 126 -17.37 -15.15 -17.09
C PHE A 126 -17.99 -15.92 -15.94
N GLU A 127 -17.46 -17.09 -15.60
CA GLU A 127 -17.91 -17.87 -14.44
C GLU A 127 -17.76 -17.05 -13.14
N ILE A 128 -16.59 -16.45 -12.94
CA ILE A 128 -16.32 -15.61 -11.76
C ILE A 128 -17.23 -14.38 -11.72
N GLU A 129 -17.45 -13.73 -12.85
CA GLU A 129 -18.38 -12.59 -12.95
C GLU A 129 -19.81 -13.01 -12.60
N SER A 130 -20.25 -14.14 -13.12
CA SER A 130 -21.60 -14.65 -12.87
C SER A 130 -21.82 -15.01 -11.40
N LEU A 131 -20.79 -15.46 -10.67
CA LEU A 131 -20.86 -15.69 -9.22
C LEU A 131 -21.08 -14.38 -8.45
N ALA A 132 -20.40 -13.30 -8.80
CA ALA A 132 -20.59 -12.01 -8.17
C ALA A 132 -21.98 -11.42 -8.46
N LEU A 133 -22.45 -11.53 -9.70
CA LEU A 133 -23.80 -11.10 -10.07
C LEU A 133 -24.90 -11.89 -9.36
N ARG A 134 -24.73 -13.21 -9.17
CA ARG A 134 -25.66 -14.04 -8.40
C ARG A 134 -25.71 -13.65 -6.92
N ALA A 135 -24.61 -13.12 -6.39
CA ALA A 135 -24.54 -12.55 -5.04
C ALA A 135 -25.12 -11.12 -4.97
N ASN A 136 -25.72 -10.62 -6.06
CA ASN A 136 -26.31 -9.28 -6.17
C ASN A 136 -25.28 -8.14 -6.00
N LEU A 137 -24.01 -8.41 -6.34
CA LEU A 137 -22.91 -7.45 -6.28
C LEU A 137 -22.66 -6.84 -7.66
N PRO A 138 -22.63 -5.50 -7.79
CA PRO A 138 -22.24 -4.85 -9.03
C PRO A 138 -20.79 -5.18 -9.39
N VAL A 139 -20.57 -5.48 -10.67
CA VAL A 139 -19.24 -5.90 -11.17
C VAL A 139 -18.70 -4.88 -12.15
N ILE A 140 -17.45 -4.50 -11.94
CA ILE A 140 -16.67 -3.66 -12.86
C ILE A 140 -15.46 -4.46 -13.33
N ARG A 141 -15.30 -4.61 -14.64
CA ARG A 141 -14.07 -5.17 -15.21
C ARG A 141 -13.00 -4.09 -15.35
N ALA A 142 -11.87 -4.32 -14.75
CA ALA A 142 -10.71 -3.47 -14.95
C ALA A 142 -10.07 -3.78 -16.32
N SER A 143 -9.76 -2.73 -17.07
CA SER A 143 -9.09 -2.83 -18.36
C SER A 143 -8.05 -1.72 -18.49
N MET A 144 -7.02 -1.94 -19.30
CA MET A 144 -6.08 -0.88 -19.63
C MET A 144 -6.65 0.02 -20.73
N PRO A 145 -6.53 1.36 -20.60
CA PRO A 145 -6.90 2.27 -21.68
C PRO A 145 -6.02 2.03 -22.90
N ARG A 146 -6.57 2.15 -24.11
CA ARG A 146 -5.78 2.11 -25.34
C ARG A 146 -4.82 3.29 -25.39
N PRO A 147 -3.57 3.10 -25.82
CA PRO A 147 -2.66 4.21 -26.02
C PRO A 147 -3.26 5.13 -27.11
N GLY A 148 -3.55 6.38 -26.75
CA GLY A 148 -4.14 7.38 -27.65
C GLY A 148 -5.57 7.83 -27.35
N THR A 149 -6.30 7.15 -26.48
CA THR A 149 -7.62 7.61 -26.02
C THR A 149 -7.43 8.64 -24.92
N ARG A 150 -7.59 9.94 -25.25
CA ARG A 150 -7.68 11.00 -24.24
C ARG A 150 -8.89 10.69 -23.35
N GLN A 151 -8.65 10.47 -22.07
CA GLN A 151 -9.72 10.53 -21.08
C GLN A 151 -10.29 11.94 -21.14
N SER A 152 -11.50 12.07 -21.67
CA SER A 152 -12.29 13.28 -21.47
C SER A 152 -12.63 13.33 -19.99
N VAL A 153 -11.80 14.03 -19.23
CA VAL A 153 -12.08 14.42 -17.84
C VAL A 153 -13.32 15.30 -17.91
N PHE A 154 -14.39 14.85 -17.33
CA PHE A 154 -15.62 15.60 -17.19
C PHE A 154 -15.31 16.91 -16.44
N GLN A 155 -15.60 18.04 -17.14
CA GLN A 155 -15.83 19.32 -16.51
C GLN A 155 -17.17 19.29 -15.77
#